data_cbed1a1d2e7e19faa15a30200bbbaead
#
_entry.id   cbed1a1d2e7e19faa15a30200bbbaead
#
_cell.length_a   1.000
_cell.length_b   1.000
_cell.length_c   1.000
_cell.angle_alpha   90.00
_cell.angle_beta   90.00
_cell.angle_gamma   90.00
#
_symmetry.space_group_name_H-M   'P 1'
#
loop_
_entity.id
_entity.type
_entity.pdbx_description
1 polymer ?
#
loop_
_entity_poly.entity_id
_entity_poly.type
_entity_poly.pdbx_seq_one_letter_code
_entity_poly.pdbx_strand_id
1 'polypeptide(L)'
;REWQAAIDEMTKLLSKKATERLIDKQLSESPDKMYAFFIFDIDEFKMVNDRYGHSFGDFCICSFSDILKSHFREGDILGRIGGDEFAAFIQVSDTECVEEKVKILSSALHTVIGRGDIRCSVTASIGIALYPRDGATFEDLYQQADRALYETKQRGKDGFTIVS
;
A
#
# COMPACT_ATOMS: atom_id res chain seq x y z
N ARG A 1 -20.79 7.93 -12.90
CA ARG A 1 -21.24 6.91 -12.01
C ARG A 1 -20.23 5.85 -11.73
N GLU A 2 -19.92 5.05 -12.73
CA GLU A 2 -18.81 4.13 -12.66
C GLU A 2 -17.55 4.85 -12.27
N TRP A 3 -17.45 6.05 -12.77
CA TRP A 3 -16.33 6.92 -12.50
C TRP A 3 -16.22 7.25 -11.01
N GLN A 4 -17.36 7.56 -10.39
CA GLN A 4 -17.37 7.86 -8.95
C GLN A 4 -17.04 6.63 -8.13
N ALA A 5 -17.47 5.44 -8.56
CA ALA A 5 -17.16 4.20 -7.87
C ALA A 5 -15.69 3.81 -7.95
N ALA A 6 -14.92 4.45 -8.85
CA ALA A 6 -13.51 4.14 -9.03
C ALA A 6 -12.61 4.79 -7.98
N ILE A 7 -13.14 5.75 -7.23
CA ILE A 7 -12.37 6.55 -6.26
C ILE A 7 -12.87 6.31 -4.85
N ASP A 8 -11.95 6.07 -3.92
CA ASP A 8 -12.27 6.05 -2.50
C ASP A 8 -12.51 7.48 -2.02
N GLU A 9 -13.69 7.72 -1.48
CA GLU A 9 -14.10 9.09 -1.15
C GLU A 9 -13.25 9.74 -0.08
N MET A 10 -12.84 8.97 0.91
CA MET A 10 -12.09 9.50 2.04
C MET A 10 -10.67 9.89 1.67
N THR A 11 -9.96 9.02 0.95
CA THR A 11 -8.55 9.24 0.63
C THR A 11 -8.33 9.81 -0.76
N LYS A 12 -9.34 9.70 -1.62
CA LYS A 12 -9.27 10.07 -3.05
C LYS A 12 -8.32 9.18 -3.84
N LEU A 13 -7.88 8.08 -3.26
CA LEU A 13 -7.14 7.06 -3.98
C LEU A 13 -8.11 6.17 -4.77
N LEU A 14 -7.56 5.33 -5.62
CA LEU A 14 -8.38 4.39 -6.39
C LEU A 14 -9.04 3.40 -5.44
N SER A 15 -10.24 2.96 -5.79
CA SER A 15 -10.93 1.89 -5.07
C SER A 15 -10.22 0.57 -5.35
N LYS A 16 -10.56 -0.47 -4.59
CA LYS A 16 -10.00 -1.81 -4.81
C LYS A 16 -10.26 -2.29 -6.24
N LYS A 17 -11.50 -2.15 -6.70
CA LYS A 17 -11.88 -2.61 -8.03
C LYS A 17 -11.15 -1.87 -9.13
N ALA A 18 -11.01 -0.56 -8.98
CA ALA A 18 -10.30 0.25 -9.96
C ALA A 18 -8.82 -0.10 -9.97
N THR A 19 -8.24 -0.33 -8.79
CA THR A 19 -6.83 -0.73 -8.66
C THR A 19 -6.59 -2.04 -9.40
N GLU A 20 -7.41 -3.04 -9.13
CA GLU A 20 -7.31 -4.36 -9.78
C GLU A 20 -7.42 -4.23 -11.29
N ARG A 21 -8.42 -3.50 -11.77
CA ARG A 21 -8.68 -3.35 -13.20
C ARG A 21 -7.52 -2.67 -13.91
N LEU A 22 -6.98 -1.60 -13.31
CA LEU A 22 -5.88 -0.86 -13.92
C LEU A 22 -4.59 -1.67 -13.94
N ILE A 23 -4.33 -2.43 -12.89
CA ILE A 23 -3.14 -3.29 -12.85
C ILE A 23 -3.24 -4.36 -13.95
N ASP A 24 -4.38 -5.05 -14.04
CA ASP A 24 -4.55 -6.09 -15.06
C ASP A 24 -4.47 -5.51 -16.46
N LYS A 25 -5.00 -4.30 -16.65
CA LYS A 25 -4.90 -3.62 -17.93
C LYS A 25 -3.46 -3.33 -18.29
N GLN A 26 -2.68 -2.81 -17.34
CA GLN A 26 -1.28 -2.48 -17.59
C GLN A 26 -0.46 -3.74 -17.88
N LEU A 27 -0.71 -4.83 -17.17
CA LEU A 27 -0.03 -6.10 -17.43
C LEU A 27 -0.37 -6.64 -18.80
N SER A 28 -1.62 -6.46 -19.23
CA SER A 28 -2.08 -6.89 -20.54
C SER A 28 -1.43 -6.06 -21.67
N GLU A 29 -1.27 -4.76 -21.45
CA GLU A 29 -0.74 -3.87 -22.47
C GLU A 29 0.79 -3.90 -22.56
N SER A 30 1.47 -4.15 -21.44
CA SER A 30 2.94 -4.16 -21.41
C SER A 30 3.45 -5.34 -20.58
N PRO A 31 3.20 -6.58 -21.06
CA PRO A 31 3.55 -7.78 -20.29
C PRO A 31 5.05 -8.07 -20.22
N ASP A 32 5.86 -7.39 -21.03
CA ASP A 32 7.31 -7.60 -21.09
C ASP A 32 8.08 -6.67 -20.15
N LYS A 33 7.37 -5.82 -19.40
CA LYS A 33 8.00 -4.94 -18.42
C LYS A 33 8.08 -5.65 -17.07
N MET A 34 8.81 -5.03 -16.15
CA MET A 34 8.92 -5.51 -14.77
C MET A 34 8.17 -4.55 -13.85
N TYR A 35 7.43 -5.11 -12.90
CA TYR A 35 6.63 -4.29 -11.98
C TYR A 35 6.78 -4.80 -10.55
N ALA A 36 6.58 -3.89 -9.60
CA ALA A 36 6.50 -4.23 -8.19
C ALA A 36 5.10 -3.92 -7.67
N PHE A 37 4.52 -4.86 -6.95
CA PHE A 37 3.22 -4.71 -6.31
C PHE A 37 3.42 -4.68 -4.81
N PHE A 38 2.94 -3.62 -4.17
CA PHE A 38 3.09 -3.39 -2.72
C PHE A 38 1.72 -3.47 -2.05
N ILE A 39 1.67 -4.12 -0.89
CA ILE A 39 0.52 -4.00 0.02
C ILE A 39 1.03 -3.35 1.29
N PHE A 40 0.34 -2.32 1.76
CA PHE A 40 0.66 -1.60 3.00
C PHE A 40 -0.49 -1.80 3.99
N ASP A 41 -0.15 -2.03 5.25
CA ASP A 41 -1.14 -2.17 6.30
C ASP A 41 -0.67 -1.33 7.48
N ILE A 42 -1.57 -0.51 8.03
CA ILE A 42 -1.23 0.32 9.20
C ILE A 42 -1.19 -0.60 10.42
N ASP A 43 -0.04 -0.65 11.07
CA ASP A 43 0.13 -1.52 12.23
C ASP A 43 -0.76 -1.08 13.39
N GLU A 44 -1.42 -2.06 14.02
CA GLU A 44 -2.26 -1.84 15.20
C GLU A 44 -3.35 -0.79 15.00
N PHE A 45 -3.91 -0.73 13.81
CA PHE A 45 -4.92 0.30 13.51
C PHE A 45 -6.17 0.15 14.38
N LYS A 46 -6.53 -1.08 14.72
CA LYS A 46 -7.67 -1.30 15.61
C LYS A 46 -7.44 -0.62 16.96
N MET A 47 -6.22 -0.67 17.47
CA MET A 47 -5.87 -0.01 18.72
C MET A 47 -5.98 1.50 18.61
N VAL A 48 -5.64 2.05 17.45
CA VAL A 48 -5.78 3.49 17.22
C VAL A 48 -7.25 3.89 17.36
N ASN A 49 -8.13 3.15 16.71
CA ASN A 49 -9.58 3.40 16.81
C ASN A 49 -10.09 3.23 18.24
N ASP A 50 -9.67 2.16 18.89
CA ASP A 50 -10.12 1.86 20.25
C ASP A 50 -9.68 2.93 21.24
N ARG A 51 -8.47 3.48 21.04
CA ARG A 51 -7.89 4.43 21.96
C ARG A 51 -8.34 5.86 21.70
N TYR A 52 -8.41 6.26 20.44
CA TYR A 52 -8.63 7.66 20.07
C TYR A 52 -9.97 7.90 19.36
N GLY A 53 -10.69 6.84 19.00
CA GLY A 53 -11.97 6.95 18.33
C GLY A 53 -11.85 6.91 16.82
N HIS A 54 -12.96 6.64 16.16
CA HIS A 54 -13.01 6.46 14.70
C HIS A 54 -12.69 7.74 13.94
N SER A 55 -13.03 8.90 14.51
CA SER A 55 -12.72 10.17 13.86
C SER A 55 -11.21 10.36 13.70
N PHE A 56 -10.45 10.04 14.75
CA PHE A 56 -9.00 10.11 14.67
C PHE A 56 -8.45 9.00 13.78
N GLY A 57 -9.07 7.82 13.81
CA GLY A 57 -8.70 6.72 12.91
C GLY A 57 -8.82 7.12 11.46
N ASP A 58 -9.91 7.79 11.10
CA ASP A 58 -10.11 8.30 9.74
C ASP A 58 -9.04 9.33 9.38
N PHE A 59 -8.70 10.19 10.34
CA PHE A 59 -7.63 11.17 10.15
C PHE A 59 -6.30 10.47 9.89
N CYS A 60 -6.02 9.39 10.61
CA CYS A 60 -4.80 8.59 10.40
C CYS A 60 -4.77 7.97 9.01
N ILE A 61 -5.89 7.44 8.54
CA ILE A 61 -5.97 6.85 7.20
C ILE A 61 -5.68 7.92 6.15
N CYS A 62 -6.25 9.11 6.30
CA CYS A 62 -6.02 10.19 5.35
C CYS A 62 -4.56 10.67 5.40
N SER A 63 -3.99 10.78 6.60
CA SER A 63 -2.59 11.19 6.75
C SER A 63 -1.65 10.16 6.14
N PHE A 64 -1.91 8.89 6.39
CA PHE A 64 -1.14 7.78 5.82
C PHE A 64 -1.22 7.81 4.30
N SER A 65 -2.41 8.03 3.77
CA SER A 65 -2.66 8.15 2.34
C SER A 65 -1.85 9.30 1.73
N ASP A 66 -1.79 10.45 2.43
CA ASP A 66 -1.06 11.61 1.94
C ASP A 66 0.45 11.32 1.89
N ILE A 67 0.97 10.59 2.87
CA ILE A 67 2.38 10.18 2.86
C ILE A 67 2.65 9.30 1.65
N LEU A 68 1.77 8.31 1.42
CA LEU A 68 1.92 7.43 0.26
C LEU A 68 1.91 8.22 -1.04
N LYS A 69 0.94 9.12 -1.19
CA LYS A 69 0.82 9.92 -2.42
C LYS A 69 2.10 10.68 -2.71
N SER A 70 2.77 11.18 -1.68
CA SER A 70 3.98 11.98 -1.86
C SER A 70 5.17 11.16 -2.34
N HIS A 71 5.08 9.84 -2.29
CA HIS A 71 6.17 8.94 -2.68
C HIS A 71 5.92 8.23 -4.02
N PHE A 72 4.77 8.47 -4.64
CA PHE A 72 4.45 7.87 -5.93
C PHE A 72 4.15 8.99 -6.92
N ARG A 73 4.39 8.72 -8.20
CA ARG A 73 4.23 9.73 -9.23
C ARG A 73 3.08 9.38 -10.13
N GLU A 74 2.72 10.32 -10.97
CA GLU A 74 1.71 10.11 -11.99
C GLU A 74 2.15 8.96 -12.87
N GLY A 75 1.23 8.05 -13.16
CA GLY A 75 1.56 6.84 -13.90
C GLY A 75 1.70 5.63 -12.99
N ASP A 76 2.06 5.84 -11.74
CA ASP A 76 2.01 4.76 -10.74
C ASP A 76 0.56 4.53 -10.33
N ILE A 77 0.24 3.30 -9.94
CA ILE A 77 -1.11 2.98 -9.48
C ILE A 77 -1.08 2.93 -7.96
N LEU A 78 -1.99 3.66 -7.32
CA LEU A 78 -2.08 3.70 -5.87
C LEU A 78 -3.54 3.65 -5.48
N GLY A 79 -3.90 2.68 -4.62
CA GLY A 79 -5.28 2.45 -4.23
C GLY A 79 -5.44 2.13 -2.76
N ARG A 80 -6.66 2.32 -2.27
CA ARG A 80 -7.06 1.86 -0.96
C ARG A 80 -7.88 0.59 -1.16
N ILE A 81 -7.35 -0.55 -0.69
CA ILE A 81 -7.95 -1.84 -0.99
C ILE A 81 -8.65 -2.48 0.21
N GLY A 82 -8.57 -1.85 1.35
CA GLY A 82 -9.27 -2.28 2.57
C GLY A 82 -9.41 -1.10 3.49
N GLY A 83 -9.91 -1.32 4.72
CA GLY A 83 -10.10 -0.25 5.69
C GLY A 83 -8.80 0.49 5.97
N ASP A 84 -7.78 -0.25 6.36
CA ASP A 84 -6.46 0.28 6.68
C ASP A 84 -5.39 -0.33 5.77
N GLU A 85 -5.79 -0.81 4.60
CA GLU A 85 -4.90 -1.49 3.67
C GLU A 85 -4.83 -0.74 2.34
N PHE A 86 -3.61 -0.56 1.84
CA PHE A 86 -3.34 0.18 0.61
C PHE A 86 -2.49 -0.66 -0.33
N ALA A 87 -2.53 -0.34 -1.60
CA ALA A 87 -1.73 -1.05 -2.60
C ALA A 87 -1.10 -0.06 -3.55
N ALA A 88 0.09 -0.39 -4.04
CA ALA A 88 0.76 0.39 -5.06
C ALA A 88 1.33 -0.55 -6.11
N PHE A 89 1.40 -0.06 -7.35
CA PHE A 89 1.92 -0.84 -8.46
C PHE A 89 2.75 0.08 -9.33
N ILE A 90 4.04 -0.26 -9.47
CA ILE A 90 4.97 0.60 -10.19
C ILE A 90 5.82 -0.22 -11.16
N GLN A 91 6.19 0.39 -12.27
CA GLN A 91 7.15 -0.21 -13.17
C GLN A 91 8.55 0.01 -12.60
N VAL A 92 9.38 -1.03 -12.62
CA VAL A 92 10.72 -0.96 -12.05
C VAL A 92 11.72 -1.54 -13.07
N SER A 93 12.99 -1.21 -12.89
CA SER A 93 14.05 -1.71 -13.78
C SER A 93 14.72 -2.94 -13.21
N ASP A 94 14.79 -3.06 -11.89
CA ASP A 94 15.46 -4.20 -11.24
C ASP A 94 14.99 -4.33 -9.79
N THR A 95 15.45 -5.39 -9.13
CA THR A 95 15.08 -5.68 -7.73
C THR A 95 15.68 -4.67 -6.76
N GLU A 96 16.87 -4.18 -7.07
CA GLU A 96 17.57 -3.21 -6.23
C GLU A 96 16.75 -1.93 -6.07
N CYS A 97 16.15 -1.50 -7.15
CA CYS A 97 15.28 -0.34 -7.19
C CYS A 97 14.10 -0.50 -6.22
N VAL A 98 13.54 -1.71 -6.17
CA VAL A 98 12.43 -2.04 -5.27
C VAL A 98 12.88 -1.98 -3.82
N GLU A 99 14.06 -2.53 -3.52
CA GLU A 99 14.59 -2.52 -2.16
C GLU A 99 14.81 -1.11 -1.66
N GLU A 100 15.37 -0.25 -2.49
CA GLU A 100 15.59 1.15 -2.13
C GLU A 100 14.26 1.86 -1.88
N LYS A 101 13.32 1.65 -2.79
CA LYS A 101 12.01 2.27 -2.69
C LYS A 101 11.29 1.88 -1.40
N VAL A 102 11.29 0.59 -1.07
CA VAL A 102 10.56 0.12 0.10
C VAL A 102 11.21 0.57 1.40
N LYS A 103 12.54 0.71 1.42
CA LYS A 103 13.22 1.23 2.61
C LYS A 103 12.80 2.67 2.88
N ILE A 104 12.72 3.47 1.83
CA ILE A 104 12.26 4.85 1.94
C ILE A 104 10.81 4.90 2.42
N LEU A 105 9.95 4.07 1.85
CA LEU A 105 8.54 4.01 2.22
C LEU A 105 8.36 3.58 3.67
N SER A 106 9.06 2.53 4.09
CA SER A 106 8.97 2.01 5.45
C SER A 106 9.37 3.08 6.46
N SER A 107 10.42 3.82 6.14
CA SER A 107 10.90 4.91 6.98
C SER A 107 9.90 6.05 7.05
N ALA A 108 9.32 6.43 5.91
CA ALA A 108 8.36 7.53 5.84
C ALA A 108 7.06 7.19 6.58
N LEU A 109 6.69 5.92 6.60
CA LEU A 109 5.45 5.46 7.25
C LEU A 109 5.65 5.18 8.74
N HIS A 110 6.86 5.30 9.24
CA HIS A 110 7.17 5.24 10.65
C HIS A 110 7.17 6.69 11.16
N THR A 111 6.04 7.15 11.68
CA THR A 111 5.85 8.57 11.93
C THR A 111 4.88 8.81 13.08
N VAL A 112 4.76 10.07 13.48
CA VAL A 112 3.79 10.49 14.49
C VAL A 112 2.71 11.29 13.77
N ILE A 113 1.45 10.88 13.99
CA ILE A 113 0.30 11.58 13.43
C ILE A 113 -0.34 12.38 14.58
N GLY A 114 -0.49 13.67 14.38
CA GLY A 114 -1.03 14.52 15.42
C GLY A 114 -2.24 15.32 14.96
N ARG A 115 -3.20 15.50 15.87
CA ARG A 115 -4.38 16.33 15.64
C ARG A 115 -4.86 16.82 16.99
N GLY A 116 -4.91 18.13 17.18
CA GLY A 116 -5.22 18.69 18.48
C GLY A 116 -4.16 18.26 19.48
N ASP A 117 -4.60 17.70 20.59
CA ASP A 117 -3.69 17.23 21.63
C ASP A 117 -3.23 15.79 21.43
N ILE A 118 -3.77 15.11 20.42
CA ILE A 118 -3.43 13.72 20.18
C ILE A 118 -2.14 13.62 19.40
N ARG A 119 -1.25 12.74 19.88
CA ARG A 119 -0.01 12.38 19.17
C ARG A 119 0.07 10.87 19.16
N CYS A 120 0.01 10.26 17.98
CA CYS A 120 -0.02 8.83 17.84
C CYS A 120 1.13 8.36 16.96
N SER A 121 1.99 7.52 17.51
CA SER A 121 3.06 6.89 16.72
C SER A 121 2.44 5.77 15.89
N VAL A 122 2.70 5.80 14.59
CA VAL A 122 2.21 4.76 13.69
C VAL A 122 3.37 4.17 12.90
N THR A 123 3.22 2.91 12.53
CA THR A 123 4.14 2.22 11.64
C THR A 123 3.30 1.43 10.64
N ALA A 124 3.97 0.88 9.63
CA ALA A 124 3.29 0.07 8.63
C ALA A 124 4.06 -1.21 8.38
N SER A 125 3.33 -2.26 8.06
CA SER A 125 3.91 -3.49 7.56
C SER A 125 3.64 -3.55 6.07
N ILE A 126 4.63 -3.98 5.29
CA ILE A 126 4.59 -3.95 3.83
C ILE A 126 4.96 -5.33 3.28
N GLY A 127 4.18 -5.77 2.30
CA GLY A 127 4.51 -6.98 1.54
C GLY A 127 4.66 -6.62 0.08
N ILE A 128 5.66 -7.19 -0.60
CA ILE A 128 5.97 -6.85 -1.98
C ILE A 128 6.11 -8.11 -2.82
N ALA A 129 5.45 -8.12 -3.99
CA ALA A 129 5.59 -9.17 -5.00
C ALA A 129 6.06 -8.52 -6.30
N LEU A 130 6.82 -9.28 -7.08
CA LEU A 130 7.40 -8.78 -8.33
C LEU A 130 6.77 -9.50 -9.52
N TYR A 131 6.41 -8.73 -10.55
CA TYR A 131 5.97 -9.29 -11.81
C TYR A 131 7.14 -9.26 -12.78
N PRO A 132 7.38 -10.30 -13.56
CA PRO A 132 6.56 -11.52 -13.72
C PRO A 132 6.93 -12.69 -12.80
N ARG A 133 7.95 -12.52 -11.97
CA ARG A 133 8.48 -13.63 -11.15
C ARG A 133 7.42 -14.26 -10.24
N ASP A 134 6.59 -13.43 -9.61
CA ASP A 134 5.71 -13.89 -8.53
C ASP A 134 4.25 -14.06 -8.96
N GLY A 135 3.93 -13.78 -10.22
CA GLY A 135 2.56 -13.97 -10.71
C GLY A 135 2.32 -13.24 -12.01
N ALA A 136 1.19 -13.54 -12.64
CA ALA A 136 0.83 -13.01 -13.95
C ALA A 136 -0.36 -12.04 -13.90
N THR A 137 -1.12 -12.03 -12.81
CA THR A 137 -2.33 -11.23 -12.68
C THR A 137 -2.30 -10.48 -11.35
N PHE A 138 -3.21 -9.51 -11.20
CA PHE A 138 -3.39 -8.84 -9.93
C PHE A 138 -3.60 -9.84 -8.80
N GLU A 139 -4.47 -10.81 -9.02
CA GLU A 139 -4.81 -11.78 -7.98
C GLU A 139 -3.60 -12.59 -7.53
N ASP A 140 -2.78 -13.05 -8.49
CA ASP A 140 -1.56 -13.78 -8.16
C ASP A 140 -0.61 -12.93 -7.32
N LEU A 141 -0.39 -11.69 -7.77
CA LEU A 141 0.52 -10.78 -7.08
C LEU A 141 -0.01 -10.41 -5.70
N TYR A 142 -1.32 -10.23 -5.60
CA TYR A 142 -1.95 -9.93 -4.32
C TYR A 142 -1.72 -11.07 -3.31
N GLN A 143 -1.93 -12.30 -3.73
CA GLN A 143 -1.74 -13.46 -2.86
C GLN A 143 -0.30 -13.55 -2.36
N GLN A 144 0.65 -13.33 -3.25
CA GLN A 144 2.06 -13.40 -2.88
C GLN A 144 2.47 -12.25 -1.97
N ALA A 145 2.03 -11.04 -2.28
CA ALA A 145 2.32 -9.87 -1.45
C ALA A 145 1.66 -9.98 -0.09
N ASP A 146 0.45 -10.54 -0.03
CA ASP A 146 -0.26 -10.75 1.22
C ASP A 146 0.48 -11.72 2.12
N ARG A 147 1.04 -12.79 1.54
CA ARG A 147 1.86 -13.74 2.29
C ARG A 147 3.11 -13.06 2.84
N ALA A 148 3.76 -12.23 2.02
CA ALA A 148 4.93 -11.47 2.45
C ALA A 148 4.57 -10.49 3.57
N LEU A 149 3.41 -9.86 3.46
CA LEU A 149 2.91 -8.97 4.50
C LEU A 149 2.73 -9.72 5.82
N TYR A 150 2.17 -10.92 5.75
CA TYR A 150 2.00 -11.76 6.95
C TYR A 150 3.36 -12.04 7.59
N GLU A 151 4.37 -12.34 6.78
CA GLU A 151 5.73 -12.59 7.30
C GLU A 151 6.28 -11.35 8.00
N THR A 152 6.05 -10.16 7.44
CA THR A 152 6.46 -8.92 8.08
C THR A 152 5.81 -8.78 9.45
N LYS A 153 4.52 -9.07 9.54
CA LYS A 153 3.79 -8.98 10.81
C LYS A 153 4.32 -9.99 11.83
N GLN A 154 4.68 -11.18 11.36
CA GLN A 154 5.24 -12.23 12.24
C GLN A 154 6.61 -11.83 12.79
N ARG A 155 7.38 -11.07 12.04
CA ARG A 155 8.72 -10.64 12.44
C ARG A 155 8.71 -9.39 13.33
N GLY A 156 7.53 -8.86 13.68
CA GLY A 156 7.44 -7.74 14.60
C GLY A 156 6.87 -6.46 14.01
N LYS A 157 6.30 -6.54 12.80
CA LYS A 157 5.70 -5.38 12.14
C LYS A 157 6.74 -4.33 11.79
N ASP A 158 6.32 -3.12 11.41
CA ASP A 158 7.20 -1.97 11.13
C ASP A 158 8.36 -2.38 10.22
N GLY A 159 8.03 -2.79 9.02
CA GLY A 159 9.05 -3.23 8.08
C GLY A 159 8.43 -3.77 6.81
N PHE A 160 9.21 -4.58 6.11
CA PHE A 160 8.77 -5.08 4.82
C PHE A 160 9.34 -6.46 4.54
N THR A 161 8.69 -7.18 3.62
CA THR A 161 9.17 -8.45 3.09
C THR A 161 8.93 -8.45 1.60
N ILE A 162 9.98 -8.74 0.83
CA ILE A 162 9.86 -8.98 -0.61
C ILE A 162 9.80 -10.48 -0.79
N VAL A 163 8.85 -10.97 -1.58
CA VAL A 163 8.72 -12.40 -1.87
C VAL A 163 10.05 -12.93 -2.39
N SER A 164 10.51 -14.05 -1.83
CA SER A 164 11.79 -14.65 -2.21
C SER A 164 11.61 -15.89 -3.07
#